data_29ad561e88e0ec183c044ec99da4747a
#
_entry.id   29ad561e88e0ec183c044ec99da4747a
#
_cell.length_a   1.000
_cell.length_b   1.000
_cell.length_c   1.000
_cell.angle_alpha   90.00
_cell.angle_beta   90.00
_cell.angle_gamma   90.00
#
_symmetry.space_group_name_H-M   'P 1'
#
loop_
_entity.id
_entity.type
_entity.pdbx_description
1 polymer ?
#
loop_
_entity_poly.entity_id
_entity_poly.type
_entity_poly.pdbx_seq_one_letter_code
_entity_poly.pdbx_strand_id
1 'polypeptide(L)'
;MVAIKELLPIGSVILLERAVKPLMIYGVRQTNESDGKEYDYIGVLYPEGNVGANAQFLFQHEDIREVIFRGYEDESRAAFLERLEEFYDKKE
;
A
#
# COMPACT_ATOMS: atom_id res chain seq x y z
N MET A 1 3.44 -12.38 2.41
CA MET A 1 3.15 -10.93 2.46
C MET A 1 4.05 -10.25 3.47
N VAL A 2 4.29 -8.97 3.29
CA VAL A 2 5.12 -8.21 4.22
C VAL A 2 4.47 -8.13 5.60
N ALA A 3 5.27 -8.05 6.65
CA ALA A 3 4.75 -7.88 8.00
C ALA A 3 4.06 -6.51 8.12
N ILE A 4 3.01 -6.45 8.95
CA ILE A 4 2.21 -5.23 9.11
C ILE A 4 3.10 -4.02 9.43
N LYS A 5 4.04 -4.18 10.37
CA LYS A 5 4.91 -3.06 10.80
C LYS A 5 5.92 -2.63 9.74
N GLU A 6 6.09 -3.44 8.69
CA GLU A 6 7.00 -3.10 7.59
C GLU A 6 6.28 -2.42 6.42
N LEU A 7 4.96 -2.28 6.49
CA LEU A 7 4.21 -1.59 5.46
C LEU A 7 4.68 -0.14 5.34
N LEU A 8 4.70 0.36 4.11
CA LEU A 8 5.03 1.77 3.88
C LEU A 8 3.87 2.67 4.28
N PRO A 9 4.15 3.89 4.75
CA PRO A 9 3.10 4.82 5.14
C PRO A 9 2.24 5.28 3.96
N ILE A 10 0.99 5.62 4.27
CA ILE A 10 0.12 6.28 3.29
C ILE A 10 0.80 7.56 2.81
N GLY A 11 0.73 7.82 1.53
CA GLY A 11 1.40 8.96 0.90
C GLY A 11 2.78 8.66 0.37
N SER A 12 3.30 7.45 0.61
CA SER A 12 4.59 7.05 0.04
C SER A 12 4.49 6.98 -1.48
N VAL A 13 5.55 7.43 -2.16
CA VAL A 13 5.64 7.40 -3.61
C VAL A 13 6.69 6.37 -3.99
N ILE A 14 6.32 5.42 -4.85
CA ILE A 14 7.17 4.28 -5.18
C ILE A 14 7.21 4.02 -6.68
N LEU A 15 8.19 3.23 -7.11
CA LEU A 15 8.24 2.66 -8.44
C LEU A 15 8.14 1.15 -8.35
N LEU A 16 7.25 0.57 -9.14
CA LEU A 16 7.16 -0.88 -9.24
C LEU A 16 8.24 -1.40 -10.19
N GLU A 17 8.52 -2.70 -10.09
CA GLU A 17 9.44 -3.36 -11.02
C GLU A 17 8.93 -3.17 -12.45
N ARG A 18 9.84 -2.83 -13.35
CA ARG A 18 9.57 -2.62 -14.78
C ARG A 18 8.66 -1.43 -15.09
N ALA A 19 8.33 -0.63 -14.10
CA ALA A 19 7.51 0.56 -14.32
C ALA A 19 8.40 1.80 -14.38
N VAL A 20 7.94 2.80 -15.12
CA VAL A 20 8.60 4.11 -15.18
C VAL A 20 7.73 5.19 -14.54
N LYS A 21 6.45 4.91 -14.33
CA LYS A 21 5.50 5.87 -13.77
C LYS A 21 5.35 5.60 -12.27
N PRO A 22 5.62 6.59 -11.40
CA PRO A 22 5.47 6.40 -9.96
C PRO A 22 4.01 6.24 -9.55
N LEU A 23 3.80 5.53 -8.45
CA LEU A 23 2.50 5.40 -7.81
C LEU A 23 2.58 5.96 -6.40
N MET A 24 1.49 6.57 -5.94
CA MET A 24 1.36 7.01 -4.55
C MET A 24 0.43 6.05 -3.83
N ILE A 25 0.90 5.52 -2.71
CA ILE A 25 0.11 4.60 -1.87
C ILE A 25 -0.96 5.38 -1.13
N TYR A 26 -2.22 4.93 -1.21
CA TYR A 26 -3.30 5.56 -0.45
C TYR A 26 -4.10 4.56 0.38
N GLY A 27 -3.74 3.29 0.35
CA GLY A 27 -4.36 2.28 1.18
C GLY A 27 -3.43 1.09 1.41
N VAL A 28 -3.62 0.39 2.51
CA VAL A 28 -2.86 -0.81 2.86
C VAL A 28 -3.82 -1.97 3.12
N ARG A 29 -3.35 -3.19 2.87
CA ARG A 29 -4.09 -4.43 3.10
C ARG A 29 -5.48 -4.39 2.48
N GLN A 30 -5.50 -4.42 1.16
CA GLN A 30 -6.71 -4.36 0.34
C GLN A 30 -7.02 -5.73 -0.23
N THR A 31 -8.30 -6.07 -0.29
CA THR A 31 -8.73 -7.30 -0.94
C THR A 31 -9.33 -6.96 -2.30
N ASN A 32 -8.88 -7.66 -3.34
CA ASN A 32 -9.45 -7.51 -4.67
C ASN A 32 -10.71 -8.40 -4.75
N GLU A 33 -11.86 -7.77 -4.88
CA GLU A 33 -13.14 -8.49 -4.92
C GLU A 33 -13.27 -9.43 -6.11
N SER A 34 -12.58 -9.13 -7.21
CA SER A 34 -12.65 -9.94 -8.43
C SER A 34 -12.00 -11.30 -8.27
N ASP A 35 -10.86 -11.39 -7.58
CA ASP A 35 -10.11 -12.64 -7.44
C ASP A 35 -9.99 -13.14 -6.00
N GLY A 36 -10.47 -12.36 -5.03
CA GLY A 36 -10.40 -12.70 -3.62
C GLY A 36 -9.01 -12.59 -3.02
N LYS A 37 -8.03 -12.11 -3.78
CA LYS A 37 -6.66 -11.97 -3.29
C LYS A 37 -6.48 -10.73 -2.45
N GLU A 38 -5.61 -10.85 -1.44
CA GLU A 38 -5.23 -9.74 -0.58
C GLU A 38 -3.91 -9.16 -1.06
N TYR A 39 -3.84 -7.83 -1.12
CA TYR A 39 -2.65 -7.11 -1.56
C TYR A 39 -2.17 -6.18 -0.45
N ASP A 40 -0.87 -5.97 -0.38
CA ASP A 40 -0.28 -5.10 0.64
C ASP A 40 -0.71 -3.65 0.46
N TYR A 41 -0.87 -3.20 -0.78
CA TYR A 41 -1.12 -1.78 -1.07
C TYR A 41 -2.13 -1.57 -2.19
N ILE A 42 -2.75 -0.39 -2.15
CA ILE A 42 -3.43 0.17 -3.31
C ILE A 42 -2.85 1.56 -3.54
N GLY A 43 -2.59 1.89 -4.80
CA GLY A 43 -1.98 3.16 -5.17
C GLY A 43 -2.64 3.79 -6.38
N VAL A 44 -2.33 5.06 -6.59
CA VAL A 44 -2.77 5.84 -7.74
C VAL A 44 -1.56 6.41 -8.45
N LEU A 45 -1.73 6.83 -9.69
CA LEU A 45 -0.65 7.44 -10.46
C LEU A 45 -0.20 8.74 -9.81
N TYR A 46 1.10 8.96 -9.79
CA TYR A 46 1.67 10.24 -9.36
C TYR A 46 2.23 10.95 -10.60
N PRO A 47 1.96 12.24 -10.80
CA PRO A 47 1.24 13.19 -9.92
C PRO A 47 -0.26 13.31 -10.18
N GLU A 48 -0.83 12.51 -11.04
CA GLU A 48 -2.23 12.64 -11.45
C GLU A 48 -3.23 12.38 -10.34
N GLY A 49 -2.92 11.47 -9.42
CA GLY A 49 -3.82 11.08 -8.36
C GLY A 49 -4.89 10.11 -8.84
N ASN A 50 -6.05 10.13 -8.18
CA ASN A 50 -7.14 9.24 -8.52
C ASN A 50 -7.95 9.83 -9.67
N VAL A 51 -7.72 9.31 -10.87
CA VAL A 51 -8.40 9.77 -12.08
C VAL A 51 -9.44 8.76 -12.58
N GLY A 52 -9.83 7.81 -11.76
CA GLY A 52 -10.86 6.83 -12.07
C GLY A 52 -10.49 5.45 -11.58
N ALA A 53 -11.49 4.55 -11.55
CA ALA A 53 -11.30 3.20 -11.03
C ALA A 53 -10.24 2.40 -11.81
N ASN A 54 -10.09 2.67 -13.11
CA ASN A 54 -9.10 1.98 -13.95
C ASN A 54 -7.67 2.45 -13.70
N ALA A 55 -7.48 3.51 -12.90
CA ALA A 55 -6.17 4.04 -12.57
C ALA A 55 -5.80 3.79 -11.11
N GLN A 56 -6.40 2.76 -10.51
CA GLN A 56 -6.08 2.30 -9.16
C GLN A 56 -5.39 0.95 -9.28
N PHE A 57 -4.27 0.78 -8.59
CA PHE A 57 -3.40 -0.38 -8.76
C PHE A 57 -3.18 -1.09 -7.43
N LEU A 58 -3.44 -2.40 -7.42
CA LEU A 58 -3.16 -3.26 -6.27
C LEU A 58 -1.81 -3.92 -6.49
N PHE A 59 -0.96 -3.95 -5.46
CA PHE A 59 0.36 -4.54 -5.59
C PHE A 59 0.90 -4.98 -4.23
N GLN A 60 1.92 -5.84 -4.30
CA GLN A 60 2.57 -6.37 -3.10
C GLN A 60 3.84 -5.58 -2.79
N HIS A 61 4.26 -5.62 -1.54
CA HIS A 61 5.48 -4.95 -1.10
C HIS A 61 6.69 -5.39 -1.96
N GLU A 62 6.76 -6.67 -2.25
CA GLU A 62 7.88 -7.22 -3.04
C GLU A 62 7.90 -6.75 -4.50
N ASP A 63 6.80 -6.18 -4.99
CA ASP A 63 6.76 -5.62 -6.35
C ASP A 63 7.40 -4.24 -6.44
N ILE A 64 7.73 -3.63 -5.31
CA ILE A 64 8.32 -2.29 -5.26
C ILE A 64 9.81 -2.38 -5.56
N ARG A 65 10.25 -1.63 -6.59
CA ARG A 65 11.67 -1.54 -6.94
C ARG A 65 12.38 -0.43 -6.18
N GLU A 66 11.66 0.68 -5.95
CA GLU A 66 12.28 1.87 -5.35
C GLU A 66 11.26 2.65 -4.55
N VAL A 67 11.67 3.13 -3.36
CA VAL A 67 10.87 4.06 -2.58
C VAL A 67 11.43 5.46 -2.85
N ILE A 68 10.67 6.25 -3.61
CA ILE A 68 11.09 7.61 -3.99
C ILE A 68 10.89 8.57 -2.83
N PHE A 69 9.77 8.44 -2.13
CA PHE A 69 9.42 9.30 -1.00
C PHE A 69 8.64 8.47 0.02
N ARG A 70 9.07 8.55 1.26
CA ARG A 70 8.40 7.85 2.35
C ARG A 70 7.39 8.80 2.98
N GLY A 71 6.13 8.37 3.10
CA GLY A 71 5.05 9.21 3.60
C GLY A 71 5.15 9.52 5.09
N TYR A 72 4.19 10.31 5.57
CA TYR A 72 4.16 10.80 6.95
C TYR A 72 3.91 9.68 7.95
N GLU A 73 4.65 9.70 9.05
CA GLU A 73 4.51 8.71 10.13
C GLU A 73 4.44 9.46 11.47
N ASP A 74 3.55 9.00 12.34
CA ASP A 74 3.42 9.56 13.69
C ASP A 74 2.86 8.49 14.63
N GLU A 75 2.55 8.91 15.87
CA GLU A 75 2.04 7.99 16.89
C GLU A 75 0.67 7.41 16.53
N SER A 76 -0.17 8.17 15.83
CA SER A 76 -1.48 7.67 15.43
C SER A 76 -1.34 6.55 14.40
N ARG A 77 -0.34 6.65 13.52
CA ARG A 77 -0.04 5.56 12.59
C ARG A 77 0.46 4.33 13.32
N ALA A 78 1.33 4.50 14.30
CA ALA A 78 1.84 3.37 15.09
C ALA A 78 0.70 2.63 15.79
N ALA A 79 -0.26 3.36 16.35
CA ALA A 79 -1.43 2.77 16.99
C ALA A 79 -2.31 2.04 15.99
N PHE A 80 -2.48 2.61 14.79
CA PHE A 80 -3.23 1.96 13.73
C PHE A 80 -2.60 0.62 13.33
N LEU A 81 -1.27 0.59 13.17
CA LEU A 81 -0.58 -0.65 12.80
C LEU A 81 -0.73 -1.73 13.87
N GLU A 82 -0.71 -1.35 15.15
CA GLU A 82 -0.95 -2.31 16.23
C GLU A 82 -2.35 -2.91 16.15
N ARG A 83 -3.36 -2.08 15.89
CA ARG A 83 -4.73 -2.57 15.73
C ARG A 83 -4.86 -3.47 14.51
N LEU A 84 -4.16 -3.13 13.44
CA LEU A 84 -4.18 -3.92 12.22
C LEU A 84 -3.55 -5.29 12.45
N GLU A 85 -2.43 -5.33 13.18
CA GLU A 85 -1.80 -6.60 13.57
C GLU A 85 -2.75 -7.47 14.37
N GLU A 86 -3.42 -6.88 15.36
CA GLU A 86 -4.38 -7.62 16.18
C GLU A 86 -5.53 -8.17 15.34
N PHE A 87 -6.02 -7.37 14.40
CA PHE A 87 -7.10 -7.80 13.51
C PHE A 87 -6.68 -9.03 12.71
N TYR A 88 -5.48 -9.03 12.14
CA TYR A 88 -5.00 -10.15 11.33
C TYR A 88 -4.65 -11.35 12.18
N ASP A 89 -4.14 -11.16 13.38
CA ASP A 89 -3.87 -12.26 14.32
C ASP A 89 -5.15 -12.99 14.68
N LYS A 90 -6.23 -12.27 14.92
CA LYS A 90 -7.52 -12.86 15.26
C LYS A 90 -8.16 -13.61 14.11
N LYS A 91 -7.82 -13.27 12.88
CA LYS A 91 -8.35 -13.91 11.68
C LYS A 91 -7.80 -15.33 11.49
N GLU A 92 -6.66 -15.58 12.05
CA GLU A 92 -6.01 -16.86 11.94
C GLU A 92 -6.48 -17.80 13.07
#